data_2b39f453bc9dc43c7ac178330c3634f1
#
_entry.id   2b39f453bc9dc43c7ac178330c3634f1
#
_cell.length_a   1.000
_cell.length_b   1.000
_cell.length_c   1.000
_cell.angle_alpha   90.00
_cell.angle_beta   90.00
_cell.angle_gamma   90.00
#
_symmetry.space_group_name_H-M   'P 1'
#
loop_
_entity.id
_entity.type
_entity.pdbx_description
1 polymer ?
#
loop_
_entity_poly.entity_id
_entity_poly.type
_entity_poly.pdbx_seq_one_letter_code
_entity_poly.pdbx_strand_id
1 'polypeptide(L)'
;MDFRTKVELPVRLPSVEHKKPILLMGSCFAENIGRLLAESKFDVDINPFGILYNPLSVAKALRDILQGREYKAGDLFFYNDRWHSPMHHGSFSDASPDAVLERVNARLRRSRDYLRKADWLMLTWGTAYVYEEKETGAVVSNCHKRPERLFRRRLLTAEETVEEYLELITMLRELNPRLKILFTVSPIRHARDGMHANQISKATLLLAADRLQQRLPELVFYFPSYEIMMDELRDYRFYADDMLHPSPLAVRYLWECFAETFFSSATKQIIAAVEEIRRDLEHRPFHPGSEAYQRFLGQIVLKIERLNGKYPYLDFRKETETCHTRLNP
;
A
#
# COMPACT_ATOMS: atom_id res chain seq x y z
N MET A 1 -18.82 -17.38 25.14
CA MET A 1 -19.73 -17.13 23.99
C MET A 1 -19.02 -16.09 23.12
N ASP A 2 -18.77 -16.41 21.87
CA ASP A 2 -18.15 -15.47 20.93
C ASP A 2 -19.28 -14.69 20.22
N PHE A 3 -19.22 -13.35 20.21
CA PHE A 3 -20.26 -12.50 19.62
C PHE A 3 -20.00 -12.13 18.17
N ARG A 4 -18.94 -12.68 17.58
CA ARG A 4 -18.57 -12.43 16.17
C ARG A 4 -18.09 -13.70 15.50
N THR A 5 -18.34 -13.82 14.22
CA THR A 5 -17.76 -14.85 13.37
C THR A 5 -16.38 -14.40 12.95
N LYS A 6 -15.34 -15.14 13.36
CA LYS A 6 -13.98 -14.85 12.91
C LYS A 6 -13.77 -15.33 11.48
N VAL A 7 -13.07 -14.54 10.70
CA VAL A 7 -12.57 -14.95 9.37
C VAL A 7 -11.33 -15.82 9.59
N GLU A 8 -11.31 -16.98 8.93
CA GLU A 8 -10.15 -17.86 8.98
C GLU A 8 -8.97 -17.22 8.27
N LEU A 9 -7.88 -17.01 9.02
CA LEU A 9 -6.65 -16.49 8.46
C LEU A 9 -5.85 -17.60 7.79
N PRO A 10 -5.18 -17.32 6.64
CA PRO A 10 -4.34 -18.30 5.97
C PRO A 10 -3.22 -18.79 6.90
N VAL A 11 -2.95 -20.09 6.87
CA VAL A 11 -1.90 -20.73 7.67
C VAL A 11 -0.75 -21.20 6.79
N ARG A 12 0.44 -21.37 7.38
CA ARG A 12 1.64 -21.87 6.68
C ARG A 12 2.11 -21.01 5.50
N LEU A 13 1.94 -19.71 5.64
CA LEU A 13 2.44 -18.75 4.67
C LEU A 13 3.92 -18.43 4.90
N PRO A 14 4.66 -18.04 3.84
CA PRO A 14 6.00 -17.47 4.02
C PRO A 14 5.93 -16.21 4.89
N SER A 15 6.84 -16.11 5.86
CA SER A 15 6.88 -14.93 6.72
C SER A 15 7.40 -13.70 5.98
N VAL A 16 6.88 -12.54 6.37
CA VAL A 16 7.44 -11.24 6.00
C VAL A 16 8.54 -10.90 7.01
N GLU A 17 9.77 -11.00 6.57
CA GLU A 17 10.94 -10.69 7.38
C GLU A 17 11.16 -9.19 7.46
N HIS A 18 11.41 -8.67 8.67
CA HIS A 18 11.57 -7.23 8.92
C HIS A 18 12.66 -6.56 8.06
N LYS A 19 13.73 -7.26 7.76
CA LYS A 19 14.89 -6.77 7.00
C LYS A 19 14.67 -6.74 5.49
N LYS A 20 13.61 -7.41 4.98
CA LYS A 20 13.40 -7.60 3.55
C LYS A 20 12.57 -6.48 2.94
N PRO A 21 12.94 -5.97 1.74
CA PRO A 21 12.21 -4.90 1.08
C PRO A 21 10.82 -5.35 0.60
N ILE A 22 9.83 -4.46 0.71
CA ILE A 22 8.43 -4.71 0.33
C ILE A 22 7.94 -3.60 -0.58
N LEU A 23 7.49 -3.94 -1.79
CA LEU A 23 6.78 -3.01 -2.66
C LEU A 23 5.27 -3.16 -2.48
N LEU A 24 4.58 -2.07 -2.17
CA LEU A 24 3.13 -2.05 -2.05
C LEU A 24 2.52 -1.18 -3.16
N MET A 25 1.49 -1.69 -3.83
CA MET A 25 0.74 -0.94 -4.85
C MET A 25 -0.76 -1.21 -4.75
N GLY A 26 -1.54 -0.18 -5.01
CA GLY A 26 -2.99 -0.32 -5.09
C GLY A 26 -3.77 0.82 -4.44
N SER A 27 -4.88 0.44 -3.79
CA SER A 27 -5.82 1.38 -3.17
C SER A 27 -5.24 2.07 -1.93
N CYS A 28 -6.01 3.01 -1.36
CA CYS A 28 -5.66 3.65 -0.08
C CYS A 28 -5.48 2.67 1.08
N PHE A 29 -5.99 1.45 1.01
CA PHE A 29 -5.67 0.41 2.00
C PHE A 29 -4.19 -0.04 1.89
N ALA A 30 -3.65 -0.18 0.68
CA ALA A 30 -2.20 -0.43 0.49
C ALA A 30 -1.35 0.69 1.12
N GLU A 31 -1.80 1.94 1.00
CA GLU A 31 -1.13 3.08 1.62
C GLU A 31 -1.21 3.03 3.16
N ASN A 32 -2.37 2.67 3.73
CA ASN A 32 -2.52 2.53 5.18
C ASN A 32 -1.60 1.44 5.76
N ILE A 33 -1.58 0.25 5.16
CA ILE A 33 -0.70 -0.84 5.59
C ILE A 33 0.78 -0.48 5.35
N GLY A 34 1.08 0.11 4.20
CA GLY A 34 2.44 0.58 3.88
C GLY A 34 2.95 1.61 4.88
N ARG A 35 2.10 2.55 5.33
CA ARG A 35 2.44 3.52 6.36
C ARG A 35 2.72 2.84 7.71
N LEU A 36 1.91 1.87 8.13
CA LEU A 36 2.13 1.12 9.38
C LEU A 36 3.43 0.30 9.32
N LEU A 37 3.74 -0.29 8.16
CA LEU A 37 5.03 -0.94 7.92
C LEU A 37 6.21 0.06 8.05
N ALA A 38 6.09 1.24 7.41
CA ALA A 38 7.13 2.29 7.49
C ALA A 38 7.31 2.83 8.91
N GLU A 39 6.21 3.06 9.64
CA GLU A 39 6.22 3.46 11.06
C GLU A 39 6.88 2.40 11.94
N SER A 40 6.73 1.11 11.57
CA SER A 40 7.40 -0.03 12.20
C SER A 40 8.82 -0.28 11.65
N LYS A 41 9.39 0.65 10.87
CA LYS A 41 10.76 0.64 10.34
C LYS A 41 11.07 -0.48 9.33
N PHE A 42 10.06 -1.02 8.62
CA PHE A 42 10.33 -1.87 7.46
C PHE A 42 10.89 -1.05 6.28
N ASP A 43 11.69 -1.70 5.44
CA ASP A 43 12.10 -1.14 4.14
C ASP A 43 10.93 -1.31 3.17
N VAL A 44 10.24 -0.21 2.85
CA VAL A 44 9.02 -0.22 2.03
C VAL A 44 9.08 0.81 0.91
N ASP A 45 8.55 0.45 -0.25
CA ASP A 45 8.21 1.36 -1.34
C ASP A 45 6.70 1.33 -1.56
N ILE A 46 6.03 2.48 -1.43
CA ILE A 46 4.59 2.57 -1.37
C ILE A 46 4.07 3.38 -2.55
N ASN A 47 3.13 2.80 -3.29
CA ASN A 47 2.35 3.46 -4.35
C ASN A 47 3.18 4.35 -5.28
N PRO A 48 4.12 3.81 -6.07
CA PRO A 48 5.01 4.60 -6.92
C PRO A 48 4.31 5.47 -7.96
N PHE A 49 3.09 5.16 -8.33
CA PHE A 49 2.23 5.97 -9.22
C PHE A 49 1.18 6.78 -8.45
N GLY A 50 1.22 6.72 -7.10
CA GLY A 50 0.11 7.09 -6.24
C GLY A 50 -0.94 5.99 -6.19
N ILE A 51 -2.11 6.31 -5.60
CA ILE A 51 -3.19 5.34 -5.40
C ILE A 51 -3.75 4.89 -6.75
N LEU A 52 -3.79 3.57 -6.96
CA LEU A 52 -4.39 2.90 -8.11
C LEU A 52 -5.47 1.93 -7.62
N TYR A 53 -6.66 1.95 -8.25
CA TYR A 53 -7.80 1.21 -7.71
C TYR A 53 -8.10 -0.11 -8.41
N ASN A 54 -7.80 -0.22 -9.69
CA ASN A 54 -8.20 -1.37 -10.50
C ASN A 54 -7.02 -2.23 -10.97
N PRO A 55 -7.23 -3.51 -11.24
CA PRO A 55 -6.18 -4.44 -11.65
C PRO A 55 -5.38 -3.98 -12.87
N LEU A 56 -6.03 -3.49 -13.93
CA LEU A 56 -5.33 -3.12 -15.16
C LEU A 56 -4.44 -1.88 -14.99
N SER A 57 -4.87 -0.90 -14.17
CA SER A 57 -4.02 0.25 -13.84
C SER A 57 -2.78 -0.16 -13.04
N VAL A 58 -2.93 -1.08 -12.08
CA VAL A 58 -1.81 -1.63 -11.32
C VAL A 58 -0.88 -2.45 -12.22
N ALA A 59 -1.45 -3.31 -13.07
CA ALA A 59 -0.65 -4.11 -14.00
C ALA A 59 0.14 -3.25 -14.99
N LYS A 60 -0.49 -2.23 -15.58
CA LYS A 60 0.19 -1.29 -16.47
C LYS A 60 1.32 -0.55 -15.77
N ALA A 61 1.09 -0.05 -14.55
CA ALA A 61 2.13 0.61 -13.76
C ALA A 61 3.31 -0.33 -13.48
N LEU A 62 3.06 -1.60 -13.15
CA LEU A 62 4.10 -2.61 -12.96
C LEU A 62 4.85 -2.91 -14.26
N ARG A 63 4.16 -3.00 -15.42
CA ARG A 63 4.82 -3.15 -16.72
C ARG A 63 5.72 -1.95 -17.06
N ASP A 64 5.26 -0.73 -16.79
CA ASP A 64 6.06 0.48 -17.01
C ASP A 64 7.33 0.48 -16.12
N ILE A 65 7.24 0.01 -14.86
CA ILE A 65 8.39 -0.19 -13.97
C ILE A 65 9.34 -1.27 -14.52
N LEU A 66 8.80 -2.45 -14.89
CA LEU A 66 9.58 -3.58 -15.41
C LEU A 66 10.39 -3.21 -16.67
N GLN A 67 9.73 -2.54 -17.61
CA GLN A 67 10.32 -2.14 -18.89
C GLN A 67 11.26 -0.93 -18.74
N GLY A 68 11.24 -0.24 -17.58
CA GLY A 68 11.97 1.00 -17.37
C GLY A 68 11.51 2.11 -18.32
N ARG A 69 10.19 2.21 -18.51
CA ARG A 69 9.59 3.22 -19.37
C ARG A 69 10.06 4.61 -18.98
N GLU A 70 10.36 5.42 -19.96
CA GLU A 70 10.61 6.84 -19.80
C GLU A 70 9.43 7.63 -20.35
N TYR A 71 8.72 8.35 -19.50
CA TYR A 71 7.62 9.23 -19.87
C TYR A 71 8.14 10.46 -20.56
N LYS A 72 7.44 10.91 -21.61
CA LYS A 72 7.77 12.06 -22.46
C LYS A 72 6.63 13.07 -22.46
N ALA A 73 6.87 14.27 -23.01
CA ALA A 73 5.85 15.32 -23.07
C ALA A 73 4.54 14.86 -23.74
N GLY A 74 4.61 13.99 -24.75
CA GLY A 74 3.44 13.42 -25.41
C GLY A 74 2.61 12.44 -24.55
N ASP A 75 3.13 11.99 -23.41
CA ASP A 75 2.40 11.16 -22.44
C ASP A 75 1.60 12.01 -21.44
N LEU A 76 1.72 13.33 -21.50
CA LEU A 76 1.05 14.27 -20.63
C LEU A 76 -0.07 15.02 -21.36
N PHE A 77 -1.02 15.52 -20.57
CA PHE A 77 -2.05 16.43 -21.07
C PHE A 77 -2.20 17.63 -20.12
N PHE A 78 -2.63 18.77 -20.68
CA PHE A 78 -2.88 20.00 -19.93
C PHE A 78 -4.37 20.14 -19.62
N TYR A 79 -4.71 20.34 -18.34
CA TYR A 79 -6.08 20.54 -17.90
C TYR A 79 -6.11 21.25 -16.53
N ASN A 80 -7.04 22.20 -16.35
CA ASN A 80 -7.16 23.02 -15.14
C ASN A 80 -5.81 23.59 -14.68
N ASP A 81 -5.13 24.31 -15.58
CA ASP A 81 -3.86 25.03 -15.35
C ASP A 81 -2.68 24.16 -14.87
N ARG A 82 -2.75 22.85 -15.10
CA ARG A 82 -1.70 21.90 -14.74
C ARG A 82 -1.49 20.84 -15.82
N TRP A 83 -0.27 20.34 -15.87
CA TRP A 83 0.08 19.14 -16.62
C TRP A 83 -0.16 17.88 -15.78
N HIS A 84 -0.69 16.87 -16.41
CA HIS A 84 -1.08 15.61 -15.79
C HIS A 84 -0.59 14.42 -16.59
N SER A 85 -0.32 13.32 -15.90
CA SER A 85 -0.18 11.99 -16.51
C SER A 85 -1.47 11.18 -16.28
N PRO A 86 -2.04 10.55 -17.31
CA PRO A 86 -3.25 9.71 -17.14
C PRO A 86 -3.01 8.48 -16.27
N MET A 87 -1.75 8.14 -16.01
CA MET A 87 -1.35 6.97 -15.20
C MET A 87 -1.07 7.29 -13.74
N HIS A 88 -0.81 8.56 -13.39
CA HIS A 88 -0.35 8.94 -12.06
C HIS A 88 -1.41 9.69 -11.27
N HIS A 89 -1.32 9.58 -9.93
CA HIS A 89 -2.15 10.37 -9.02
C HIS A 89 -1.89 11.87 -9.19
N GLY A 90 -2.89 12.71 -8.87
CA GLY A 90 -2.80 14.16 -8.99
C GLY A 90 -1.66 14.83 -8.20
N SER A 91 -1.06 14.16 -7.24
CA SER A 91 0.15 14.64 -6.54
C SER A 91 1.39 14.75 -7.43
N PHE A 92 1.38 14.11 -8.59
CA PHE A 92 2.44 14.23 -9.60
C PHE A 92 2.23 15.41 -10.55
N SER A 93 1.05 16.02 -10.55
CA SER A 93 0.69 17.12 -11.46
C SER A 93 1.37 18.43 -11.08
N ASP A 94 1.79 19.21 -12.08
CA ASP A 94 2.48 20.48 -11.89
C ASP A 94 2.10 21.49 -12.99
N ALA A 95 2.41 22.78 -12.78
CA ALA A 95 2.28 23.81 -13.81
C ALA A 95 3.32 23.64 -14.94
N SER A 96 4.47 23.03 -14.65
CA SER A 96 5.53 22.72 -15.60
C SER A 96 5.48 21.26 -16.05
N PRO A 97 5.45 20.97 -17.35
CA PRO A 97 5.52 19.60 -17.86
C PRO A 97 6.86 18.93 -17.51
N ASP A 98 7.97 19.68 -17.52
CA ASP A 98 9.29 19.16 -17.18
C ASP A 98 9.35 18.71 -15.71
N ALA A 99 8.75 19.46 -14.78
CA ALA A 99 8.67 19.09 -13.38
C ALA A 99 7.84 17.79 -13.18
N VAL A 100 6.76 17.59 -13.95
CA VAL A 100 6.00 16.35 -13.96
C VAL A 100 6.88 15.19 -14.44
N LEU A 101 7.55 15.35 -15.58
CA LEU A 101 8.39 14.32 -16.19
C LEU A 101 9.56 13.93 -15.30
N GLU A 102 10.26 14.90 -14.72
CA GLU A 102 11.36 14.66 -13.80
C GLU A 102 10.89 13.81 -12.60
N ARG A 103 9.79 14.21 -11.95
CA ARG A 103 9.21 13.51 -10.79
C ARG A 103 8.76 12.09 -11.12
N VAL A 104 8.02 11.93 -12.23
CA VAL A 104 7.52 10.63 -12.69
C VAL A 104 8.67 9.69 -13.02
N ASN A 105 9.61 10.14 -13.85
CA ASN A 105 10.71 9.31 -14.33
C ASN A 105 11.70 8.96 -13.19
N ALA A 106 12.02 9.92 -12.31
CA ALA A 106 12.85 9.65 -11.14
C ALA A 106 12.19 8.61 -10.21
N ARG A 107 10.87 8.75 -9.98
CA ARG A 107 10.11 7.80 -9.16
C ARG A 107 10.09 6.40 -9.76
N LEU A 108 9.92 6.30 -11.07
CA LEU A 108 9.86 5.04 -11.80
C LEU A 108 11.21 4.32 -11.78
N ARG A 109 12.32 5.03 -12.03
CA ARG A 109 13.68 4.47 -11.91
C ARG A 109 13.93 3.90 -10.52
N ARG A 110 13.62 4.67 -9.46
CA ARG A 110 13.77 4.21 -8.08
C ARG A 110 12.95 2.93 -7.81
N SER A 111 11.70 2.87 -8.26
CA SER A 111 10.85 1.71 -8.02
C SER A 111 11.29 0.48 -8.81
N ARG A 112 11.89 0.66 -10.00
CA ARG A 112 12.48 -0.43 -10.76
C ARG A 112 13.66 -1.07 -10.02
N ASP A 113 14.57 -0.24 -9.50
CA ASP A 113 15.70 -0.72 -8.71
C ASP A 113 15.23 -1.37 -7.40
N TYR A 114 14.14 -0.86 -6.84
CA TYR A 114 13.52 -1.44 -5.65
C TYR A 114 12.88 -2.80 -5.93
N LEU A 115 12.11 -2.95 -7.01
CA LEU A 115 11.44 -4.19 -7.41
C LEU A 115 12.44 -5.33 -7.66
N ARG A 116 13.64 -5.03 -8.18
CA ARG A 116 14.71 -6.02 -8.40
C ARG A 116 15.15 -6.71 -7.11
N LYS A 117 15.08 -6.04 -5.98
CA LYS A 117 15.52 -6.56 -4.66
C LYS A 117 14.36 -6.89 -3.72
N ALA A 118 13.13 -6.52 -4.06
CA ALA A 118 11.96 -6.75 -3.23
C ALA A 118 11.77 -8.24 -2.92
N ASP A 119 11.45 -8.57 -1.68
CA ASP A 119 11.08 -9.92 -1.26
C ASP A 119 9.57 -10.14 -1.45
N TRP A 120 8.79 -9.07 -1.26
CA TRP A 120 7.35 -9.08 -1.42
C TRP A 120 6.87 -7.95 -2.34
N LEU A 121 5.89 -8.29 -3.19
CA LEU A 121 5.02 -7.38 -3.91
C LEU A 121 3.61 -7.54 -3.34
N MET A 122 3.09 -6.51 -2.66
CA MET A 122 1.75 -6.54 -2.07
C MET A 122 0.81 -5.68 -2.89
N LEU A 123 -0.23 -6.30 -3.44
CA LEU A 123 -1.18 -5.67 -4.35
C LEU A 123 -2.56 -5.61 -3.73
N THR A 124 -3.13 -4.40 -3.64
CA THR A 124 -4.47 -4.18 -3.11
C THR A 124 -5.41 -3.67 -4.19
N TRP A 125 -6.31 -4.51 -4.66
CA TRP A 125 -7.33 -4.13 -5.64
C TRP A 125 -8.55 -3.50 -4.97
N GLY A 126 -8.96 -2.33 -5.44
CA GLY A 126 -10.11 -1.59 -4.91
C GLY A 126 -11.41 -1.90 -5.63
N THR A 127 -11.38 -1.86 -6.95
CA THR A 127 -12.54 -2.05 -7.82
C THR A 127 -12.16 -2.75 -9.12
N ALA A 128 -13.08 -3.52 -9.69
CA ALA A 128 -12.97 -4.10 -11.02
C ALA A 128 -13.45 -3.14 -12.13
N TYR A 129 -13.92 -1.95 -11.78
CA TYR A 129 -14.26 -0.93 -12.77
C TYR A 129 -13.03 -0.19 -13.28
N VAL A 130 -12.94 -0.06 -14.61
CA VAL A 130 -11.90 0.72 -15.30
C VAL A 130 -12.50 1.87 -16.08
N TYR A 131 -11.69 2.89 -16.31
CA TYR A 131 -11.98 3.95 -17.28
C TYR A 131 -11.09 3.78 -18.49
N GLU A 132 -11.71 3.76 -19.67
CA GLU A 132 -11.02 3.75 -20.95
C GLU A 132 -11.27 5.09 -21.66
N GLU A 133 -10.21 5.74 -22.10
CA GLU A 133 -10.34 6.94 -22.94
C GLU A 133 -10.95 6.55 -24.29
N LYS A 134 -12.04 7.21 -24.69
CA LYS A 134 -12.79 6.80 -25.90
C LYS A 134 -12.00 6.97 -27.19
N GLU A 135 -11.12 7.95 -27.23
CA GLU A 135 -10.32 8.26 -28.41
C GLU A 135 -9.25 7.21 -28.68
N THR A 136 -8.58 6.75 -27.62
CA THR A 136 -7.41 5.87 -27.72
C THR A 136 -7.73 4.42 -27.36
N GLY A 137 -8.86 4.16 -26.68
CA GLY A 137 -9.19 2.87 -26.07
C GLY A 137 -8.32 2.51 -24.85
N ALA A 138 -7.38 3.39 -24.46
CA ALA A 138 -6.44 3.11 -23.39
C ALA A 138 -7.10 3.20 -22.01
N VAL A 139 -6.75 2.26 -21.12
CA VAL A 139 -7.13 2.34 -19.71
C VAL A 139 -6.34 3.48 -19.07
N VAL A 140 -7.06 4.38 -18.37
CA VAL A 140 -6.49 5.47 -17.59
C VAL A 140 -6.65 5.21 -16.10
N SER A 141 -5.62 5.49 -15.35
CA SER A 141 -5.62 5.30 -13.89
C SER A 141 -6.26 6.47 -13.15
N ASN A 142 -6.17 7.66 -13.74
CA ASN A 142 -6.76 8.86 -13.18
C ASN A 142 -7.32 9.76 -14.29
N CYS A 143 -8.62 10.06 -14.21
CA CYS A 143 -9.28 10.96 -15.16
C CYS A 143 -8.99 12.45 -14.89
N HIS A 144 -8.36 12.81 -13.76
CA HIS A 144 -8.04 14.19 -13.34
C HIS A 144 -9.23 15.15 -13.43
N LYS A 145 -10.43 14.67 -13.10
CA LYS A 145 -11.70 15.42 -13.17
C LYS A 145 -12.05 15.93 -14.58
N ARG A 146 -11.44 15.38 -15.64
CA ARG A 146 -11.86 15.63 -17.02
C ARG A 146 -13.31 15.17 -17.24
N PRO A 147 -14.04 15.76 -18.21
CA PRO A 147 -15.44 15.41 -18.45
C PRO A 147 -15.66 13.92 -18.68
N GLU A 148 -16.68 13.36 -18.03
CA GLU A 148 -16.99 11.92 -18.11
C GLU A 148 -17.26 11.42 -19.55
N ARG A 149 -17.79 12.29 -20.44
CA ARG A 149 -18.02 11.98 -21.84
C ARG A 149 -16.78 11.52 -22.62
N LEU A 150 -15.57 11.84 -22.13
CA LEU A 150 -14.31 11.42 -22.74
C LEU A 150 -13.96 9.97 -22.45
N PHE A 151 -14.62 9.37 -21.47
CA PHE A 151 -14.29 8.04 -20.99
C PHE A 151 -15.46 7.08 -21.17
N ARG A 152 -15.12 5.80 -21.36
CA ARG A 152 -16.03 4.68 -21.20
C ARG A 152 -15.68 3.99 -19.88
N ARG A 153 -16.68 3.78 -19.06
CA ARG A 153 -16.53 3.00 -17.84
C ARG A 153 -17.05 1.58 -18.07
N ARG A 154 -16.26 0.56 -17.73
CA ARG A 154 -16.67 -0.84 -17.79
C ARG A 154 -16.19 -1.65 -16.61
N LEU A 155 -16.88 -2.74 -16.36
CA LEU A 155 -16.48 -3.75 -15.40
C LEU A 155 -15.55 -4.76 -16.09
N LEU A 156 -14.44 -5.10 -15.43
CA LEU A 156 -13.55 -6.20 -15.83
C LEU A 156 -14.22 -7.55 -15.54
N THR A 157 -13.84 -8.58 -16.28
CA THR A 157 -14.11 -9.97 -15.90
C THR A 157 -12.99 -10.52 -15.02
N ALA A 158 -13.28 -11.61 -14.29
CA ALA A 158 -12.24 -12.30 -13.54
C ALA A 158 -11.21 -12.94 -14.48
N GLU A 159 -11.66 -13.48 -15.61
CA GLU A 159 -10.84 -14.09 -16.65
C GLU A 159 -9.83 -13.10 -17.23
N GLU A 160 -10.29 -11.92 -17.66
CA GLU A 160 -9.45 -10.85 -18.19
C GLU A 160 -8.37 -10.44 -17.16
N THR A 161 -8.75 -10.32 -15.89
CA THR A 161 -7.82 -9.99 -14.82
C THR A 161 -6.78 -11.10 -14.60
N VAL A 162 -7.20 -12.35 -14.62
CA VAL A 162 -6.31 -13.51 -14.43
C VAL A 162 -5.30 -13.61 -15.58
N GLU A 163 -5.75 -13.49 -16.83
CA GLU A 163 -4.88 -13.55 -18.01
C GLU A 163 -3.81 -12.46 -17.98
N GLU A 164 -4.22 -11.22 -17.71
CA GLU A 164 -3.28 -10.08 -17.55
C GLU A 164 -2.21 -10.34 -16.48
N TYR A 165 -2.62 -10.88 -15.32
CA TYR A 165 -1.67 -11.09 -14.21
C TYR A 165 -0.80 -12.33 -14.38
N LEU A 166 -1.24 -13.37 -15.07
CA LEU A 166 -0.37 -14.52 -15.39
C LEU A 166 0.81 -14.11 -16.28
N GLU A 167 0.55 -13.29 -17.28
CA GLU A 167 1.61 -12.74 -18.14
C GLU A 167 2.53 -11.80 -17.35
N LEU A 168 1.96 -10.86 -16.59
CA LEU A 168 2.71 -9.92 -15.76
C LEU A 168 3.60 -10.63 -14.73
N ILE A 169 3.07 -11.66 -14.06
CA ILE A 169 3.81 -12.43 -13.05
C ILE A 169 5.00 -13.17 -13.69
N THR A 170 4.86 -13.67 -14.91
CA THR A 170 5.98 -14.26 -15.66
C THR A 170 7.10 -13.23 -15.85
N MET A 171 6.78 -12.03 -16.32
CA MET A 171 7.75 -10.95 -16.48
C MET A 171 8.37 -10.49 -15.13
N LEU A 172 7.57 -10.43 -14.07
CA LEU A 172 8.07 -10.10 -12.73
C LEU A 172 9.11 -11.11 -12.23
N ARG A 173 8.88 -12.41 -12.48
CA ARG A 173 9.79 -13.47 -12.09
C ARG A 173 11.08 -13.50 -12.91
N GLU A 174 11.05 -13.10 -14.16
CA GLU A 174 12.27 -12.90 -14.97
C GLU A 174 13.17 -11.82 -14.35
N LEU A 175 12.60 -10.72 -13.86
CA LEU A 175 13.33 -9.65 -13.19
C LEU A 175 13.80 -10.05 -11.79
N ASN A 176 12.93 -10.71 -11.01
CA ASN A 176 13.18 -11.08 -9.63
C ASN A 176 12.58 -12.47 -9.31
N PRO A 177 13.36 -13.56 -9.50
CA PRO A 177 12.88 -14.95 -9.30
C PRO A 177 12.43 -15.28 -7.87
N ARG A 178 12.85 -14.48 -6.87
CA ARG A 178 12.52 -14.69 -5.44
C ARG A 178 11.29 -13.94 -4.98
N LEU A 179 10.71 -13.09 -5.84
CA LEU A 179 9.59 -12.25 -5.51
C LEU A 179 8.37 -13.08 -5.12
N LYS A 180 7.77 -12.79 -3.98
CA LYS A 180 6.48 -13.31 -3.53
C LYS A 180 5.41 -12.27 -3.76
N ILE A 181 4.21 -12.70 -4.14
CA ILE A 181 3.13 -11.79 -4.48
C ILE A 181 1.95 -12.03 -3.54
N LEU A 182 1.54 -10.99 -2.84
CA LEU A 182 0.38 -10.99 -1.97
C LEU A 182 -0.73 -10.15 -2.58
N PHE A 183 -1.87 -10.76 -2.81
CA PHE A 183 -3.09 -10.05 -3.19
C PHE A 183 -4.00 -9.83 -1.97
N THR A 184 -4.69 -8.72 -1.98
CA THR A 184 -5.82 -8.46 -1.09
C THR A 184 -6.86 -7.61 -1.82
N VAL A 185 -8.13 -7.81 -1.49
CA VAL A 185 -9.22 -6.97 -1.97
C VAL A 185 -9.48 -5.89 -0.90
N SER A 186 -9.44 -4.64 -1.33
CA SER A 186 -9.60 -3.49 -0.43
C SER A 186 -10.90 -3.57 0.38
N PRO A 187 -10.86 -3.34 1.70
CA PRO A 187 -12.03 -3.33 2.56
C PRO A 187 -12.96 -2.11 2.35
N ILE A 188 -12.58 -1.19 1.47
CA ILE A 188 -13.33 0.03 1.17
C ILE A 188 -14.47 -0.28 0.21
N ARG A 189 -15.65 0.28 0.47
CA ARG A 189 -16.81 0.18 -0.43
C ARG A 189 -16.85 1.33 -1.41
N HIS A 190 -17.01 1.03 -2.70
CA HIS A 190 -17.11 2.03 -3.77
C HIS A 190 -18.58 2.30 -4.09
N ALA A 191 -19.16 3.33 -3.46
CA ALA A 191 -20.58 3.67 -3.57
C ALA A 191 -20.98 4.33 -4.90
N ARG A 192 -20.02 4.79 -5.72
CA ARG A 192 -20.29 5.54 -6.96
C ARG A 192 -21.24 4.82 -7.92
N ASP A 193 -21.08 3.50 -8.05
CA ASP A 193 -21.89 2.67 -8.96
C ASP A 193 -23.09 2.02 -8.26
N GLY A 194 -23.32 2.37 -6.99
CA GLY A 194 -24.30 1.73 -6.12
C GLY A 194 -23.73 0.47 -5.44
N MET A 195 -24.39 0.06 -4.34
CA MET A 195 -23.88 -1.03 -3.50
C MET A 195 -23.94 -2.38 -4.17
N HIS A 196 -24.93 -2.65 -5.02
CA HIS A 196 -25.01 -3.89 -5.78
C HIS A 196 -23.83 -4.02 -6.76
N ALA A 197 -23.56 -2.97 -7.54
CA ALA A 197 -22.46 -2.96 -8.49
C ALA A 197 -21.09 -3.03 -7.76
N ASN A 198 -20.97 -2.44 -6.56
CA ASN A 198 -19.79 -2.64 -5.71
C ASN A 198 -19.60 -4.12 -5.36
N GLN A 199 -20.66 -4.86 -4.97
CA GLN A 199 -20.54 -6.28 -4.63
C GLN A 199 -20.15 -7.12 -5.85
N ILE A 200 -20.72 -6.86 -7.02
CA ILE A 200 -20.31 -7.54 -8.28
C ILE A 200 -18.82 -7.26 -8.56
N SER A 201 -18.40 -6.00 -8.43
CA SER A 201 -16.99 -5.62 -8.60
C SER A 201 -16.07 -6.36 -7.63
N LYS A 202 -16.44 -6.43 -6.34
CA LYS A 202 -15.64 -7.16 -5.33
C LYS A 202 -15.61 -8.66 -5.60
N ALA A 203 -16.73 -9.26 -5.96
CA ALA A 203 -16.80 -10.67 -6.34
C ALA A 203 -15.88 -11.01 -7.53
N THR A 204 -15.83 -10.13 -8.54
CA THR A 204 -14.89 -10.26 -9.67
C THR A 204 -13.43 -10.28 -9.21
N LEU A 205 -13.06 -9.37 -8.30
CA LEU A 205 -11.69 -9.29 -7.76
C LEU A 205 -11.34 -10.51 -6.90
N LEU A 206 -12.28 -10.98 -6.07
CA LEU A 206 -12.11 -12.17 -5.25
C LEU A 206 -11.89 -13.41 -6.10
N LEU A 207 -12.73 -13.62 -7.12
CA LEU A 207 -12.59 -14.73 -8.06
C LEU A 207 -11.25 -14.69 -8.81
N ALA A 208 -10.81 -13.49 -9.23
CA ALA A 208 -9.53 -13.35 -9.92
C ALA A 208 -8.35 -13.69 -8.98
N ALA A 209 -8.36 -13.19 -7.73
CA ALA A 209 -7.32 -13.48 -6.75
C ALA A 209 -7.25 -14.97 -6.40
N ASP A 210 -8.41 -15.62 -6.18
CA ASP A 210 -8.52 -17.05 -5.90
C ASP A 210 -7.94 -17.88 -7.05
N ARG A 211 -8.33 -17.61 -8.31
CA ARG A 211 -7.81 -18.31 -9.47
C ARG A 211 -6.30 -18.15 -9.68
N LEU A 212 -5.76 -16.96 -9.40
CA LEU A 212 -4.31 -16.72 -9.45
C LEU A 212 -3.58 -17.54 -8.37
N GLN A 213 -4.11 -17.59 -7.16
CA GLN A 213 -3.55 -18.39 -6.08
C GLN A 213 -3.62 -19.90 -6.41
N GLN A 214 -4.71 -20.39 -6.94
CA GLN A 214 -4.86 -21.79 -7.36
C GLN A 214 -3.87 -22.17 -8.47
N ARG A 215 -3.60 -21.28 -9.42
CA ARG A 215 -2.66 -21.53 -10.52
C ARG A 215 -1.20 -21.41 -10.13
N LEU A 216 -0.88 -20.60 -9.12
CA LEU A 216 0.49 -20.28 -8.68
C LEU A 216 0.63 -20.35 -7.15
N PRO A 217 0.29 -21.49 -6.50
CA PRO A 217 0.15 -21.60 -5.05
C PRO A 217 1.45 -21.35 -4.26
N GLU A 218 2.62 -21.56 -4.88
CA GLU A 218 3.91 -21.33 -4.23
C GLU A 218 4.40 -19.87 -4.34
N LEU A 219 3.70 -19.03 -5.11
CA LEU A 219 4.12 -17.69 -5.46
C LEU A 219 3.11 -16.63 -5.07
N VAL A 220 1.83 -16.94 -5.24
CA VAL A 220 0.70 -16.04 -5.05
C VAL A 220 -0.02 -16.40 -3.77
N PHE A 221 -0.18 -15.42 -2.91
CA PHE A 221 -0.85 -15.52 -1.61
C PHE A 221 -2.00 -14.53 -1.53
N TYR A 222 -2.97 -14.79 -0.66
CA TYR A 222 -4.11 -13.92 -0.46
C TYR A 222 -4.28 -13.58 1.03
N PHE A 223 -4.58 -12.31 1.33
CA PHE A 223 -4.95 -11.84 2.66
C PHE A 223 -6.39 -11.32 2.63
N PRO A 224 -7.31 -11.85 3.47
CA PRO A 224 -8.75 -11.60 3.37
C PRO A 224 -9.19 -10.30 4.05
N SER A 225 -8.61 -9.15 3.65
CA SER A 225 -8.91 -7.86 4.28
C SER A 225 -10.36 -7.39 4.06
N TYR A 226 -10.94 -7.72 2.89
CA TYR A 226 -12.31 -7.40 2.57
C TYR A 226 -13.27 -8.22 3.42
N GLU A 227 -13.03 -9.52 3.55
CA GLU A 227 -13.83 -10.46 4.34
C GLU A 227 -13.79 -10.10 5.83
N ILE A 228 -12.60 -9.78 6.37
CA ILE A 228 -12.48 -9.35 7.77
C ILE A 228 -13.37 -8.13 8.02
N MET A 229 -13.35 -7.15 7.12
CA MET A 229 -14.16 -5.95 7.27
C MET A 229 -15.67 -6.23 7.13
N MET A 230 -16.06 -7.10 6.17
CA MET A 230 -17.47 -7.34 5.85
C MET A 230 -18.13 -8.36 6.78
N ASP A 231 -17.39 -9.37 7.20
CA ASP A 231 -17.95 -10.50 7.97
C ASP A 231 -17.60 -10.45 9.45
N GLU A 232 -16.39 -10.07 9.81
CA GLU A 232 -15.97 -10.00 11.20
C GLU A 232 -16.26 -8.65 11.87
N LEU A 233 -16.05 -7.52 11.14
CA LEU A 233 -16.27 -6.16 11.61
C LEU A 233 -17.63 -5.61 11.10
N ARG A 234 -18.73 -6.32 11.38
CA ARG A 234 -20.08 -6.04 10.84
C ARG A 234 -20.84 -4.91 11.56
N ASP A 235 -20.15 -3.83 11.92
CA ASP A 235 -20.76 -2.72 12.64
C ASP A 235 -20.24 -1.39 12.09
N TYR A 236 -21.12 -0.38 11.97
CA TYR A 236 -20.76 0.93 11.45
C TYR A 236 -19.72 1.69 12.28
N ARG A 237 -19.50 1.36 13.56
CA ARG A 237 -18.41 1.91 14.38
C ARG A 237 -17.00 1.60 13.82
N PHE A 238 -16.89 0.62 12.93
CA PHE A 238 -15.65 0.27 12.25
C PHE A 238 -15.43 1.03 10.94
N TYR A 239 -16.39 1.89 10.56
CA TYR A 239 -16.27 2.78 9.40
C TYR A 239 -15.91 4.19 9.83
N ALA A 240 -15.26 4.95 8.95
CA ALA A 240 -15.06 6.38 9.08
C ALA A 240 -16.40 7.12 8.88
N ASP A 241 -16.39 8.45 9.05
CA ASP A 241 -17.60 9.29 8.97
C ASP A 241 -18.35 9.18 7.64
N ASP A 242 -17.67 8.80 6.57
CA ASP A 242 -18.28 8.58 5.25
C ASP A 242 -19.00 7.23 5.11
N MET A 243 -18.92 6.36 6.10
CA MET A 243 -19.53 5.02 6.14
C MET A 243 -19.05 4.08 5.02
N LEU A 244 -17.92 4.38 4.39
CA LEU A 244 -17.32 3.63 3.28
C LEU A 244 -15.90 3.18 3.56
N HIS A 245 -15.08 4.07 4.15
CA HIS A 245 -13.71 3.76 4.52
C HIS A 245 -13.64 3.11 5.90
N PRO A 246 -12.70 2.18 6.14
CA PRO A 246 -12.43 1.67 7.48
C PRO A 246 -12.00 2.80 8.43
N SER A 247 -12.51 2.79 9.65
CA SER A 247 -12.05 3.69 10.71
C SER A 247 -10.60 3.39 11.10
N PRO A 248 -9.89 4.30 11.79
CA PRO A 248 -8.57 4.00 12.35
C PRO A 248 -8.53 2.77 13.25
N LEU A 249 -9.63 2.48 13.96
CA LEU A 249 -9.77 1.27 14.77
C LEU A 249 -9.79 0.01 13.89
N ALA A 250 -10.57 0.03 12.82
CA ALA A 250 -10.63 -1.09 11.88
C ALA A 250 -9.29 -1.32 11.16
N VAL A 251 -8.61 -0.23 10.76
CA VAL A 251 -7.28 -0.33 10.14
C VAL A 251 -6.27 -0.99 11.10
N ARG A 252 -6.29 -0.63 12.40
CA ARG A 252 -5.43 -1.29 13.42
C ARG A 252 -5.77 -2.76 13.57
N TYR A 253 -7.06 -3.12 13.62
CA TYR A 253 -7.46 -4.51 13.71
C TYR A 253 -7.02 -5.33 12.49
N LEU A 254 -7.19 -4.80 11.27
CA LEU A 254 -6.68 -5.42 10.05
C LEU A 254 -5.15 -5.58 10.06
N TRP A 255 -4.44 -4.60 10.61
CA TRP A 255 -3.00 -4.69 10.85
C TRP A 255 -2.61 -5.80 11.82
N GLU A 256 -3.35 -5.96 12.92
CA GLU A 256 -3.13 -7.05 13.90
C GLU A 256 -3.33 -8.41 13.23
N CYS A 257 -4.42 -8.60 12.46
CA CYS A 257 -4.65 -9.81 11.68
C CYS A 257 -3.53 -10.06 10.65
N PHE A 258 -3.06 -9.01 9.97
CA PHE A 258 -1.94 -9.10 9.04
C PHE A 258 -0.64 -9.50 9.75
N ALA A 259 -0.36 -8.88 10.89
CA ALA A 259 0.81 -9.19 11.72
C ALA A 259 0.76 -10.62 12.28
N GLU A 260 -0.42 -11.11 12.67
CA GLU A 260 -0.62 -12.48 13.09
C GLU A 260 -0.31 -13.48 11.99
N THR A 261 -0.77 -13.18 10.76
CA THR A 261 -0.63 -14.03 9.58
C THR A 261 0.81 -14.09 9.06
N PHE A 262 1.49 -12.94 8.97
CA PHE A 262 2.73 -12.83 8.19
C PHE A 262 3.99 -12.61 9.03
N PHE A 263 3.90 -12.18 10.29
CA PHE A 263 5.09 -11.84 11.05
C PHE A 263 5.55 -12.97 11.98
N SER A 264 6.83 -13.29 11.89
CA SER A 264 7.48 -14.17 12.85
C SER A 264 7.51 -13.55 14.26
N SER A 265 7.71 -14.37 15.30
CA SER A 265 7.89 -13.87 16.67
C SER A 265 9.04 -12.85 16.77
N ALA A 266 10.13 -13.07 16.02
CA ALA A 266 11.26 -12.13 15.97
C ALA A 266 10.86 -10.78 15.37
N THR A 267 10.12 -10.78 14.25
CA THR A 267 9.58 -9.56 13.63
C THR A 267 8.63 -8.82 14.59
N LYS A 268 7.73 -9.52 15.26
CA LYS A 268 6.80 -8.95 16.25
C LYS A 268 7.54 -8.28 17.41
N GLN A 269 8.67 -8.86 17.88
CA GLN A 269 9.49 -8.25 18.91
C GLN A 269 10.15 -6.94 18.47
N ILE A 270 10.61 -6.86 17.21
CA ILE A 270 11.17 -5.62 16.65
C ILE A 270 10.10 -4.54 16.58
N ILE A 271 8.91 -4.87 16.05
CA ILE A 271 7.77 -3.95 15.95
C ILE A 271 7.41 -3.42 17.35
N ALA A 272 7.27 -4.29 18.35
CA ALA A 272 6.93 -3.88 19.71
C ALA A 272 7.96 -2.90 20.31
N ALA A 273 9.26 -3.14 20.07
CA ALA A 273 10.32 -2.24 20.54
C ALA A 273 10.30 -0.87 19.82
N VAL A 274 10.01 -0.87 18.50
CA VAL A 274 9.85 0.37 17.72
C VAL A 274 8.63 1.15 18.19
N GLU A 275 7.50 0.46 18.43
CA GLU A 275 6.28 1.09 18.94
C GLU A 275 6.45 1.67 20.34
N GLU A 276 7.24 1.03 21.20
CA GLU A 276 7.57 1.57 22.53
C GLU A 276 8.30 2.91 22.40
N ILE A 277 9.35 2.98 21.55
CA ILE A 277 10.09 4.22 21.29
C ILE A 277 9.15 5.31 20.74
N ARG A 278 8.28 4.97 19.81
CA ARG A 278 7.31 5.91 19.23
C ARG A 278 6.35 6.46 20.28
N ARG A 279 5.76 5.61 21.10
CA ARG A 279 4.86 6.04 22.21
C ARG A 279 5.57 6.96 23.20
N ASP A 280 6.82 6.63 23.55
CA ASP A 280 7.62 7.45 24.45
C ASP A 280 7.84 8.84 23.84
N LEU A 281 8.11 8.95 22.55
CA LEU A 281 8.27 10.22 21.84
C LEU A 281 6.97 11.02 21.67
N GLU A 282 5.82 10.36 21.59
CA GLU A 282 4.51 10.99 21.52
C GLU A 282 4.07 11.58 22.88
N HIS A 283 4.72 11.16 23.97
CA HIS A 283 4.44 11.68 25.31
C HIS A 283 4.65 13.20 25.38
N ARG A 284 3.64 13.91 25.84
CA ARG A 284 3.66 15.38 26.05
C ARG A 284 3.82 15.67 27.53
N PRO A 285 4.98 16.17 27.99
CA PRO A 285 5.18 16.49 29.39
C PRO A 285 4.41 17.73 29.79
N PHE A 286 3.97 17.81 31.04
CA PHE A 286 3.41 19.04 31.61
C PHE A 286 4.49 20.14 31.76
N HIS A 287 5.75 19.74 32.02
CA HIS A 287 6.87 20.63 32.20
C HIS A 287 8.07 20.21 31.31
N PRO A 288 8.15 20.72 30.06
CA PRO A 288 9.17 20.31 29.09
C PRO A 288 10.62 20.57 29.56
N GLY A 289 10.85 21.59 30.39
CA GLY A 289 12.18 21.92 30.93
C GLY A 289 12.60 21.19 32.22
N SER A 290 11.76 20.23 32.70
CA SER A 290 12.06 19.52 33.93
C SER A 290 13.19 18.50 33.78
N GLU A 291 14.04 18.35 34.83
CA GLU A 291 15.08 17.30 34.87
C GLU A 291 14.49 15.90 34.66
N ALA A 292 13.26 15.65 35.14
CA ALA A 292 12.59 14.37 34.95
C ALA A 292 12.34 14.10 33.48
N TYR A 293 11.92 15.11 32.71
CA TYR A 293 11.69 14.94 31.26
C TYR A 293 13.01 14.81 30.49
N GLN A 294 14.06 15.55 30.88
CA GLN A 294 15.39 15.39 30.28
C GLN A 294 15.92 13.96 30.48
N ARG A 295 15.81 13.44 31.73
CA ARG A 295 16.16 12.01 31.98
C ARG A 295 15.34 11.04 31.18
N PHE A 296 14.05 11.29 31.00
CA PHE A 296 13.16 10.46 30.17
C PHE A 296 13.60 10.46 28.69
N LEU A 297 13.92 11.63 28.12
CA LEU A 297 14.47 11.71 26.76
C LEU A 297 15.80 10.96 26.62
N GLY A 298 16.68 11.07 27.61
CA GLY A 298 17.94 10.29 27.68
C GLY A 298 17.67 8.76 27.66
N GLN A 299 16.64 8.29 28.36
CA GLN A 299 16.27 6.88 28.31
C GLN A 299 15.78 6.44 26.92
N ILE A 300 15.07 7.30 26.19
CA ILE A 300 14.67 7.01 24.80
C ILE A 300 15.90 6.85 23.91
N VAL A 301 16.89 7.75 24.02
CA VAL A 301 18.14 7.66 23.26
C VAL A 301 18.85 6.33 23.55
N LEU A 302 18.97 5.94 24.82
CA LEU A 302 19.58 4.66 25.20
C LEU A 302 18.80 3.44 24.66
N LYS A 303 17.44 3.50 24.59
CA LYS A 303 16.63 2.45 23.96
C LYS A 303 16.94 2.34 22.47
N ILE A 304 17.04 3.48 21.77
CA ILE A 304 17.40 3.56 20.35
C ILE A 304 18.78 2.95 20.11
N GLU A 305 19.79 3.34 20.89
CA GLU A 305 21.15 2.83 20.77
C GLU A 305 21.23 1.31 20.96
N ARG A 306 20.55 0.79 21.99
CA ARG A 306 20.48 -0.66 22.23
C ARG A 306 19.81 -1.40 21.06
N LEU A 307 18.73 -0.84 20.52
CA LEU A 307 18.00 -1.44 19.41
C LEU A 307 18.83 -1.41 18.12
N ASN A 308 19.53 -0.28 17.85
CA ASN A 308 20.46 -0.16 16.72
C ASN A 308 21.67 -1.08 16.86
N GLY A 309 22.19 -1.28 18.08
CA GLY A 309 23.26 -2.25 18.33
C GLY A 309 22.84 -3.68 17.95
N LYS A 310 21.58 -4.04 18.20
CA LYS A 310 21.03 -5.36 17.85
C LYS A 310 20.59 -5.45 16.37
N TYR A 311 20.06 -4.36 15.82
CA TYR A 311 19.51 -4.27 14.46
C TYR A 311 20.05 -3.02 13.74
N PRO A 312 21.30 -3.04 13.23
CA PRO A 312 21.96 -1.87 12.64
C PRO A 312 21.30 -1.30 11.38
N TYR A 313 20.38 -2.03 10.77
CA TYR A 313 19.64 -1.60 9.59
C TYR A 313 18.42 -0.70 9.91
N LEU A 314 18.03 -0.59 11.19
CA LEU A 314 16.92 0.28 11.60
C LEU A 314 17.37 1.75 11.56
N ASP A 315 16.56 2.59 10.92
CA ASP A 315 16.82 4.03 10.84
C ASP A 315 16.03 4.82 11.89
N PHE A 316 16.72 5.28 12.93
CA PHE A 316 16.18 6.12 14.00
C PHE A 316 16.72 7.55 13.98
N ARG A 317 17.31 8.01 12.88
CA ARG A 317 17.90 9.36 12.80
C ARG A 317 16.89 10.44 13.18
N LYS A 318 15.66 10.35 12.67
CA LYS A 318 14.59 11.31 12.96
C LYS A 318 14.18 11.31 14.44
N GLU A 319 14.06 10.15 15.05
CA GLU A 319 13.71 10.00 16.46
C GLU A 319 14.83 10.53 17.37
N THR A 320 16.06 10.21 17.04
CA THR A 320 17.25 10.71 17.75
C THR A 320 17.36 12.23 17.65
N GLU A 321 17.18 12.81 16.46
CA GLU A 321 17.17 14.26 16.25
C GLU A 321 16.05 14.93 17.06
N THR A 322 14.86 14.33 17.09
CA THR A 322 13.74 14.82 17.91
C THR A 322 14.10 14.86 19.39
N CYS A 323 14.75 13.80 19.92
CA CYS A 323 15.23 13.79 21.31
C CYS A 323 16.24 14.92 21.56
N HIS A 324 17.23 15.07 20.68
CA HIS A 324 18.27 16.11 20.83
C HIS A 324 17.69 17.52 20.76
N THR A 325 16.76 17.79 19.84
CA THR A 325 16.07 19.09 19.75
C THR A 325 15.28 19.41 21.02
N ARG A 326 14.66 18.40 21.65
CA ARG A 326 13.90 18.59 22.90
C ARG A 326 14.79 18.67 24.14
N LEU A 327 16.01 18.12 24.10
CA LEU A 327 17.02 18.24 25.18
C LEU A 327 17.69 19.59 25.18
N ASN A 328 17.85 20.22 24.01
CA ASN A 328 18.50 21.52 23.81
C ASN A 328 17.51 22.46 23.07
N PRO A 329 16.47 22.96 23.76
CA PRO A 329 15.42 23.77 23.14
C PRO A 329 15.88 25.16 22.70
#